data_6801b055f7d21a372fc24921b3421c81
#
_entry.id   6801b055f7d21a372fc24921b3421c81
#
_cell.length_a   1.000
_cell.length_b   1.000
_cell.length_c   1.000
_cell.angle_alpha   90.00
_cell.angle_beta   90.00
_cell.angle_gamma   90.00
#
_symmetry.space_group_name_H-M   'P 1'
#
loop_
_entity.id
_entity.type
_entity.pdbx_description
1 polymer ?
#
loop_
_entity_poly.entity_id
_entity_poly.type
_entity_poly.pdbx_seq_one_letter_code
_entity_poly.pdbx_strand_id
1 'polypeptide(L)'
;METPSLTLTPAEEALRDAALEYHRSPGRGKISIAPTKPLANQRDLSLAYSPGVAYVCLAIQKDPSLAAELTSRQNLVGVVTNGTAILGLGDIGPLAGKPVMEGKACLFKKFAGIDVFDIEIGESDPDRIVDVVAALEPTFGGINLEDIKAPE
;
A
#
# COMPACT_ATOMS: atom_id res chain seq x y z
N MET A 1 -8.72 -18.87 24.83
CA MET A 1 -9.24 -17.64 25.43
C MET A 1 -10.42 -17.20 24.58
N GLU A 2 -11.62 -17.26 25.14
CA GLU A 2 -12.80 -16.74 24.45
C GLU A 2 -12.69 -15.21 24.39
N THR A 3 -12.78 -14.67 23.19
CA THR A 3 -12.92 -13.23 22.97
C THR A 3 -14.19 -12.76 23.66
N PRO A 4 -14.16 -11.72 24.53
CA PRO A 4 -15.38 -11.21 25.13
C PRO A 4 -16.32 -10.77 24.00
N SER A 5 -17.55 -11.28 24.00
CA SER A 5 -18.59 -10.81 23.09
C SER A 5 -18.92 -9.36 23.52
N LEU A 6 -18.34 -8.40 22.83
CA LEU A 6 -18.74 -7.00 22.96
C LEU A 6 -20.19 -6.89 22.46
N THR A 7 -21.11 -6.71 23.42
CA THR A 7 -22.51 -6.40 23.07
C THR A 7 -22.50 -4.96 22.56
N LEU A 8 -22.61 -4.80 21.24
CA LEU A 8 -22.67 -3.50 20.60
C LEU A 8 -24.00 -2.80 20.91
N THR A 9 -23.98 -1.50 21.06
CA THR A 9 -25.18 -0.69 21.05
C THR A 9 -25.80 -0.62 19.65
N PRO A 10 -27.08 -0.30 19.50
CA PRO A 10 -27.70 -0.16 18.18
C PRO A 10 -26.97 0.84 17.23
N ALA A 11 -26.38 1.90 17.80
CA ALA A 11 -25.60 2.87 17.04
C ALA A 11 -24.27 2.28 16.54
N GLU A 12 -23.60 1.48 17.36
CA GLU A 12 -22.37 0.78 16.97
C GLU A 12 -22.64 -0.33 15.94
N GLU A 13 -23.77 -1.03 16.04
CA GLU A 13 -24.20 -1.99 15.02
C GLU A 13 -24.45 -1.30 13.68
N ALA A 14 -25.16 -0.19 13.67
CA ALA A 14 -25.41 0.58 12.46
C ALA A 14 -24.10 1.10 11.83
N LEU A 15 -23.16 1.57 12.63
CA LEU A 15 -21.85 2.02 12.15
C LEU A 15 -21.04 0.86 11.57
N ARG A 16 -21.03 -0.29 12.26
CA ARG A 16 -20.39 -1.53 11.75
C ARG A 16 -20.92 -1.91 10.39
N ASP A 17 -22.24 -1.97 10.25
CA ASP A 17 -22.88 -2.41 9.00
C ASP A 17 -22.62 -1.41 7.87
N ALA A 18 -22.68 -0.11 8.16
CA ALA A 18 -22.30 0.93 7.20
C ALA A 18 -20.82 0.85 6.79
N ALA A 19 -19.92 0.59 7.73
CA ALA A 19 -18.50 0.43 7.43
C ALA A 19 -18.23 -0.79 6.55
N LEU A 20 -18.87 -1.93 6.84
CA LEU A 20 -18.75 -3.14 6.02
C LEU A 20 -19.26 -2.91 4.59
N GLU A 21 -20.40 -2.23 4.45
CA GLU A 21 -20.95 -1.91 3.14
C GLU A 21 -20.05 -0.93 2.38
N TYR A 22 -19.53 0.10 3.05
CA TYR A 22 -18.59 1.06 2.44
C TYR A 22 -17.36 0.38 1.84
N HIS A 23 -16.85 -0.70 2.47
CA HIS A 23 -15.69 -1.44 1.96
C HIS A 23 -16.05 -2.45 0.85
N ARG A 24 -17.34 -2.75 0.64
CA ARG A 24 -17.82 -3.66 -0.42
C ARG A 24 -18.24 -2.95 -1.69
N SER A 25 -18.82 -1.75 -1.56
CA SER A 25 -19.51 -1.05 -2.64
C SER A 25 -19.05 0.40 -2.80
N PRO A 26 -18.99 0.94 -4.06
CA PRO A 26 -19.23 0.27 -5.35
C PRO A 26 -18.07 -0.63 -5.80
N GLY A 27 -16.89 -0.51 -5.21
CA GLY A 27 -15.71 -1.34 -5.44
C GLY A 27 -15.24 -1.98 -4.15
N ARG A 28 -14.50 -3.07 -4.23
CA ARG A 28 -13.91 -3.73 -3.06
C ARG A 28 -12.67 -2.98 -2.59
N GLY A 29 -12.57 -2.74 -1.27
CA GLY A 29 -11.47 -1.96 -0.69
C GLY A 29 -11.60 -0.46 -0.99
N LYS A 30 -10.51 0.29 -0.78
CA LYS A 30 -10.49 1.76 -0.89
C LYS A 30 -9.50 2.30 -1.92
N ILE A 31 -8.65 1.44 -2.46
CA ILE A 31 -7.63 1.81 -3.45
C ILE A 31 -7.79 1.02 -4.74
N SER A 32 -7.34 1.61 -5.83
CA SER A 32 -7.18 0.95 -7.13
C SER A 32 -5.92 1.44 -7.81
N ILE A 33 -5.40 0.62 -8.74
CA ILE A 33 -4.23 0.96 -9.55
C ILE A 33 -4.71 1.20 -10.96
N ALA A 34 -4.37 2.36 -11.52
CA ALA A 34 -4.74 2.75 -12.87
C ALA A 34 -3.51 3.13 -13.69
N PRO A 35 -3.41 2.69 -14.96
CA PRO A 35 -2.39 3.18 -15.88
C PRO A 35 -2.51 4.69 -16.10
N THR A 36 -1.37 5.38 -16.19
CA THR A 36 -1.32 6.83 -16.48
C THR A 36 -1.13 7.11 -17.98
N LYS A 37 -0.86 6.07 -18.77
CA LYS A 37 -0.62 6.16 -20.21
C LYS A 37 -1.67 5.38 -20.99
N PRO A 38 -2.08 5.84 -22.17
CA PRO A 38 -2.97 5.08 -23.03
C PRO A 38 -2.30 3.81 -23.55
N LEU A 39 -3.06 2.74 -23.72
CA LEU A 39 -2.68 1.49 -24.35
C LEU A 39 -3.73 1.13 -25.41
N ALA A 40 -4.01 2.08 -26.34
CA ALA A 40 -5.11 1.98 -27.27
C ALA A 40 -4.73 1.33 -28.61
N ASN A 41 -3.44 1.26 -28.93
CA ASN A 41 -2.96 0.79 -30.23
C ASN A 41 -1.58 0.14 -30.12
N GLN A 42 -1.11 -0.45 -31.23
CA GLN A 42 0.18 -1.15 -31.31
C GLN A 42 1.37 -0.23 -31.01
N ARG A 43 1.28 1.05 -31.36
CA ARG A 43 2.35 2.01 -31.07
C ARG A 43 2.45 2.25 -29.56
N ASP A 44 1.33 2.44 -28.87
CA ASP A 44 1.31 2.64 -27.42
C ASP A 44 1.92 1.42 -26.72
N LEU A 45 1.54 0.21 -27.12
CA LEU A 45 2.09 -1.02 -26.59
C LEU A 45 3.61 -1.13 -26.83
N SER A 46 4.10 -0.75 -28.01
CA SER A 46 5.52 -0.80 -28.33
C SER A 46 6.35 0.20 -27.52
N LEU A 47 5.77 1.32 -27.09
CA LEU A 47 6.42 2.31 -26.24
C LEU A 47 6.35 1.92 -24.75
N ALA A 48 5.18 1.43 -24.32
CA ALA A 48 4.94 1.10 -22.92
C ALA A 48 5.61 -0.21 -22.47
N TYR A 49 5.82 -1.13 -23.41
CA TYR A 49 6.38 -2.45 -23.12
C TYR A 49 7.48 -2.83 -24.12
N SER A 50 7.23 -3.68 -25.11
CA SER A 50 8.27 -4.17 -26.00
C SER A 50 8.09 -3.63 -27.42
N PRO A 51 9.17 -3.13 -28.06
CA PRO A 51 10.58 -3.09 -27.64
C PRO A 51 11.00 -1.80 -26.91
N GLY A 52 10.15 -0.75 -26.87
CA GLY A 52 10.50 0.59 -26.44
C GLY A 52 10.98 0.68 -24.99
N VAL A 53 10.40 -0.07 -24.06
CA VAL A 53 10.77 -0.07 -22.64
C VAL A 53 12.25 -0.39 -22.39
N ALA A 54 12.89 -1.16 -23.28
CA ALA A 54 14.31 -1.49 -23.15
C ALA A 54 15.21 -0.24 -23.13
N TYR A 55 14.87 0.77 -23.91
CA TYR A 55 15.62 2.03 -23.94
C TYR A 55 15.48 2.81 -22.62
N VAL A 56 14.31 2.76 -21.99
CA VAL A 56 14.06 3.36 -20.67
C VAL A 56 14.88 2.64 -19.61
N CYS A 57 14.89 1.31 -19.61
CA CYS A 57 15.71 0.51 -18.70
C CYS A 57 17.20 0.83 -18.82
N LEU A 58 17.72 0.91 -20.05
CA LEU A 58 19.13 1.25 -20.29
C LEU A 58 19.47 2.68 -19.86
N ALA A 59 18.55 3.64 -20.02
CA ALA A 59 18.74 5.00 -19.56
C ALA A 59 18.87 5.05 -18.03
N ILE A 60 17.97 4.38 -17.29
CA ILE A 60 18.02 4.29 -15.82
C ILE A 60 19.26 3.52 -15.35
N GLN A 61 19.65 2.46 -16.04
CA GLN A 61 20.88 1.71 -15.72
C GLN A 61 22.12 2.61 -15.80
N LYS A 62 22.15 3.50 -16.80
CA LYS A 62 23.26 4.45 -17.00
C LYS A 62 23.22 5.61 -15.99
N ASP A 63 22.04 6.10 -15.68
CA ASP A 63 21.79 7.17 -14.71
C ASP A 63 20.59 6.83 -13.84
N PRO A 64 20.81 6.25 -12.64
CA PRO A 64 19.76 5.87 -11.73
C PRO A 64 18.83 7.01 -11.28
N SER A 65 19.27 8.27 -11.36
CA SER A 65 18.42 9.41 -11.00
C SER A 65 17.19 9.55 -11.90
N LEU A 66 17.27 9.05 -13.14
CA LEU A 66 16.17 9.04 -14.08
C LEU A 66 14.99 8.14 -13.66
N ALA A 67 15.18 7.25 -12.69
CA ALA A 67 14.09 6.46 -12.16
C ALA A 67 12.97 7.34 -11.57
N ALA A 68 13.31 8.48 -11.00
CA ALA A 68 12.34 9.44 -10.47
C ALA A 68 11.49 10.10 -11.57
N GLU A 69 12.08 10.33 -12.74
CA GLU A 69 11.40 10.97 -13.87
C GLU A 69 10.62 9.97 -14.75
N LEU A 70 11.20 8.79 -14.96
CA LEU A 70 10.72 7.82 -15.96
C LEU A 70 9.82 6.74 -15.36
N THR A 71 9.63 6.71 -14.04
CA THR A 71 8.77 5.75 -13.34
C THR A 71 7.85 6.45 -12.34
N SER A 72 6.92 5.69 -11.73
CA SER A 72 6.07 6.18 -10.65
C SER A 72 6.81 6.38 -9.32
N ARG A 73 8.07 5.97 -9.20
CA ARG A 73 8.86 5.93 -7.96
C ARG A 73 8.87 7.28 -7.22
N GLN A 74 8.96 8.39 -7.94
CA GLN A 74 9.01 9.73 -7.33
C GLN A 74 7.81 10.05 -6.44
N ASN A 75 6.63 9.54 -6.79
CA ASN A 75 5.37 9.85 -6.09
C ASN A 75 4.72 8.60 -5.50
N LEU A 76 5.49 7.57 -5.17
CA LEU A 76 4.98 6.31 -4.65
C LEU A 76 5.61 6.01 -3.29
N VAL A 77 4.77 5.85 -2.26
CA VAL A 77 5.17 5.48 -0.89
C VAL A 77 4.69 4.06 -0.59
N GLY A 78 5.55 3.26 0.03
CA GLY A 78 5.15 2.00 0.64
C GLY A 78 4.70 2.22 2.08
N VAL A 79 3.44 1.94 2.40
CA VAL A 79 2.95 1.86 3.79
C VAL A 79 3.07 0.42 4.24
N VAL A 80 3.98 0.15 5.16
CA VAL A 80 4.36 -1.21 5.56
C VAL A 80 3.92 -1.48 6.99
N THR A 81 3.28 -2.61 7.21
CA THR A 81 2.85 -3.08 8.53
C THR A 81 3.02 -4.58 8.68
N ASN A 82 3.17 -5.06 9.90
CA ASN A 82 2.98 -6.47 10.26
C ASN A 82 1.70 -6.71 11.09
N GLY A 83 0.91 -5.67 11.33
CA GLY A 83 -0.37 -5.75 12.02
C GLY A 83 -0.28 -6.07 13.52
N THR A 84 0.88 -5.81 14.17
CA THR A 84 1.11 -6.15 15.57
C THR A 84 0.64 -5.10 16.57
N ALA A 85 0.30 -3.89 16.11
CA ALA A 85 -0.14 -2.78 16.97
C ALA A 85 -1.23 -1.92 16.31
N ILE A 86 -2.24 -2.54 15.72
CA ILE A 86 -3.36 -1.82 15.09
C ILE A 86 -4.12 -1.00 16.15
N LEU A 87 -4.29 0.30 15.88
CA LEU A 87 -4.89 1.25 16.80
C LEU A 87 -6.25 0.76 17.34
N GLY A 88 -6.34 0.61 18.67
CA GLY A 88 -7.54 0.17 19.37
C GLY A 88 -7.82 -1.34 19.32
N LEU A 89 -7.09 -2.11 18.50
CA LEU A 89 -7.30 -3.55 18.32
C LEU A 89 -6.10 -4.41 18.74
N GLY A 90 -4.90 -3.81 18.80
CA GLY A 90 -3.66 -4.52 19.15
C GLY A 90 -3.14 -5.43 18.02
N ASP A 91 -2.63 -6.59 18.40
CA ASP A 91 -2.10 -7.59 17.46
C ASP A 91 -3.24 -8.41 16.85
N ILE A 92 -3.67 -8.02 15.65
CA ILE A 92 -4.69 -8.73 14.87
C ILE A 92 -4.13 -9.35 13.59
N GLY A 93 -2.83 -9.19 13.37
CA GLY A 93 -2.10 -9.69 12.22
C GLY A 93 -2.22 -8.83 10.96
N PRO A 94 -1.32 -9.07 9.99
CA PRO A 94 -1.18 -8.20 8.81
C PRO A 94 -2.43 -8.18 7.92
N LEU A 95 -3.06 -9.32 7.66
CA LEU A 95 -4.22 -9.39 6.78
C LEU A 95 -5.42 -8.60 7.33
N ALA A 96 -5.68 -8.71 8.64
CA ALA A 96 -6.78 -7.99 9.28
C ALA A 96 -6.48 -6.47 9.39
N GLY A 97 -5.21 -6.07 9.40
CA GLY A 97 -4.77 -4.68 9.37
C GLY A 97 -4.92 -3.99 8.01
N LYS A 98 -5.05 -4.73 6.90
CA LYS A 98 -5.11 -4.16 5.55
C LYS A 98 -6.12 -3.04 5.36
N PRO A 99 -7.37 -3.09 5.86
CA PRO A 99 -8.31 -1.98 5.71
C PRO A 99 -7.81 -0.66 6.31
N VAL A 100 -7.03 -0.71 7.40
CA VAL A 100 -6.42 0.47 8.02
C VAL A 100 -5.35 1.05 7.10
N MET A 101 -4.50 0.19 6.51
CA MET A 101 -3.42 0.59 5.60
C MET A 101 -3.97 1.20 4.31
N GLU A 102 -5.03 0.65 3.73
CA GLU A 102 -5.75 1.29 2.62
C GLU A 102 -6.34 2.65 3.02
N GLY A 103 -6.83 2.78 4.25
CA GLY A 103 -7.26 4.07 4.80
C GLY A 103 -6.11 5.08 4.86
N LYS A 104 -4.93 4.66 5.30
CA LYS A 104 -3.72 5.49 5.30
C LYS A 104 -3.36 5.92 3.86
N ALA A 105 -3.44 5.01 2.89
CA ALA A 105 -3.23 5.33 1.48
C ALA A 105 -4.18 6.43 0.98
N CYS A 106 -5.46 6.36 1.34
CA CYS A 106 -6.44 7.40 1.01
C CYS A 106 -6.07 8.76 1.61
N LEU A 107 -5.54 8.79 2.86
CA LEU A 107 -5.10 10.04 3.49
C LEU A 107 -3.88 10.64 2.77
N PHE A 108 -2.87 9.84 2.42
CA PHE A 108 -1.73 10.29 1.64
C PHE A 108 -2.18 10.89 0.30
N LYS A 109 -3.09 10.21 -0.40
CA LYS A 109 -3.61 10.71 -1.69
C LYS A 109 -4.39 12.00 -1.52
N LYS A 110 -5.31 12.04 -0.54
CA LYS A 110 -6.21 13.19 -0.32
C LYS A 110 -5.46 14.45 0.10
N PHE A 111 -4.49 14.33 1.00
CA PHE A 111 -3.85 15.49 1.63
C PHE A 111 -2.51 15.88 1.01
N ALA A 112 -1.81 14.93 0.39
CA ALA A 112 -0.48 15.17 -0.17
C ALA A 112 -0.38 14.85 -1.67
N GLY A 113 -1.40 14.27 -2.29
CA GLY A 113 -1.35 13.85 -3.69
C GLY A 113 -0.43 12.64 -3.95
N ILE A 114 0.07 12.00 -2.88
CA ILE A 114 1.02 10.88 -2.96
C ILE A 114 0.28 9.58 -3.20
N ASP A 115 0.76 8.77 -4.14
CA ASP A 115 0.30 7.41 -4.39
C ASP A 115 0.92 6.45 -3.37
N VAL A 116 0.17 5.42 -2.99
CA VAL A 116 0.60 4.46 -1.97
C VAL A 116 0.29 3.03 -2.41
N PHE A 117 1.27 2.15 -2.18
CA PHE A 117 1.01 0.72 -2.02
C PHE A 117 1.05 0.39 -0.53
N ASP A 118 -0.02 -0.23 -0.03
CA ASP A 118 -0.03 -0.85 1.28
C ASP A 118 0.58 -2.25 1.20
N ILE A 119 1.47 -2.56 2.13
CA ILE A 119 2.26 -3.80 2.15
C ILE A 119 2.15 -4.43 3.54
N GLU A 120 1.40 -5.50 3.61
CA GLU A 120 1.20 -6.28 4.81
C GLU A 120 2.21 -7.43 4.86
N ILE A 121 3.14 -7.39 5.82
CA ILE A 121 4.23 -8.38 5.96
C ILE A 121 3.83 -9.44 6.97
N GLY A 122 3.86 -10.70 6.56
CA GLY A 122 3.64 -11.86 7.44
C GLY A 122 4.90 -12.27 8.22
N GLU A 123 5.58 -11.29 8.84
CA GLU A 123 6.82 -11.49 9.60
C GLU A 123 6.74 -10.75 10.93
N SER A 124 7.28 -11.34 11.98
CA SER A 124 7.31 -10.78 13.34
C SER A 124 8.70 -10.58 13.89
N ASP A 125 9.73 -11.14 13.25
CA ASP A 125 11.13 -10.93 13.63
C ASP A 125 11.59 -9.56 13.14
N PRO A 126 12.02 -8.64 14.03
CA PRO A 126 12.40 -7.27 13.64
C PRO A 126 13.54 -7.22 12.62
N ASP A 127 14.55 -8.05 12.74
CA ASP A 127 15.69 -8.06 11.82
C ASP A 127 15.24 -8.47 10.41
N ARG A 128 14.32 -9.44 10.31
CA ARG A 128 13.76 -9.88 9.04
C ARG A 128 12.81 -8.84 8.43
N ILE A 129 12.07 -8.11 9.26
CA ILE A 129 11.25 -6.98 8.80
C ILE A 129 12.16 -5.91 8.20
N VAL A 130 13.26 -5.57 8.86
CA VAL A 130 14.26 -4.62 8.34
C VAL A 130 14.82 -5.08 6.99
N ASP A 131 15.17 -6.35 6.86
CA ASP A 131 15.66 -6.92 5.59
C ASP A 131 14.62 -6.80 4.46
N VAL A 132 13.36 -7.12 4.75
CA VAL A 132 12.25 -7.01 3.78
C VAL A 132 12.06 -5.55 3.37
N VAL A 133 11.99 -4.63 4.34
CA VAL A 133 11.79 -3.20 4.07
C VAL A 133 12.94 -2.62 3.25
N ALA A 134 14.19 -2.97 3.61
CA ALA A 134 15.36 -2.54 2.85
C ALA A 134 15.35 -3.05 1.40
N ALA A 135 14.91 -4.29 1.19
CA ALA A 135 14.80 -4.87 -0.15
C ALA A 135 13.71 -4.23 -1.03
N LEU A 136 12.73 -3.53 -0.44
CA LEU A 136 11.68 -2.80 -1.15
C LEU A 136 12.11 -1.40 -1.64
N GLU A 137 13.27 -0.89 -1.17
CA GLU A 137 13.74 0.47 -1.49
C GLU A 137 13.68 0.82 -2.98
N PRO A 138 14.07 -0.04 -3.94
CA PRO A 138 14.06 0.32 -5.36
C PRO A 138 12.67 0.70 -5.91
N THR A 139 11.59 0.23 -5.30
CA THR A 139 10.21 0.47 -5.75
C THR A 139 9.70 1.85 -5.37
N PHE A 140 10.13 2.39 -4.22
CA PHE A 140 9.46 3.51 -3.55
C PHE A 140 10.31 4.78 -3.51
N GLY A 141 9.65 5.93 -3.54
CA GLY A 141 10.24 7.22 -3.20
C GLY A 141 10.34 7.45 -1.69
N GLY A 142 9.58 6.69 -0.89
CA GLY A 142 9.60 6.71 0.56
C GLY A 142 8.87 5.52 1.15
N ILE A 143 9.14 5.23 2.42
CA ILE A 143 8.48 4.16 3.20
C ILE A 143 7.95 4.76 4.49
N ASN A 144 6.70 4.38 4.83
CA ASN A 144 6.06 4.67 6.10
C ASN A 144 5.84 3.33 6.83
N LEU A 145 6.47 3.16 7.99
CA LEU A 145 6.18 2.04 8.87
C LEU A 145 4.96 2.40 9.71
N GLU A 146 3.96 1.52 9.75
CA GLU A 146 2.67 1.79 10.38
C GLU A 146 2.22 0.61 11.23
N ASP A 147 1.72 0.91 12.44
CA ASP A 147 1.11 -0.07 13.35
C ASP A 147 1.98 -1.31 13.62
N ILE A 148 3.29 -1.09 13.76
CA ILE A 148 4.27 -2.08 14.21
C ILE A 148 4.51 -1.86 15.70
N LYS A 149 4.48 -2.93 16.48
CA LYS A 149 4.61 -2.88 17.94
C LYS A 149 5.98 -2.35 18.35
N ALA A 150 6.00 -1.36 19.23
CA ALA A 150 7.21 -0.90 19.90
C ALA A 150 7.59 -1.87 21.05
N PRO A 151 8.87 -2.08 21.32
CA PRO A 151 10.08 -1.42 20.80
C PRO A 151 10.76 -2.15 19.61
N GLU A 152 10.02 -2.78 18.74
CA GLU A 152 10.51 -3.53 17.56
C GLU A 152 10.98 -2.63 16.43
#